data_e0e89c0bf63e4a6d1c54b2359b733b2a
#
_entry.id   e0e89c0bf63e4a6d1c54b2359b733b2a
#
_cell.length_a   1.000
_cell.length_b   1.000
_cell.length_c   1.000
_cell.angle_alpha   90.00
_cell.angle_beta   90.00
_cell.angle_gamma   90.00
#
_symmetry.space_group_name_H-M   'P 1'
#
loop_
_entity.id
_entity.type
_entity.pdbx_description
1 polymer ?
#
loop_
_entity_poly.entity_id
_entity_poly.type
_entity_poly.pdbx_seq_one_letter_code
_entity_poly.pdbx_strand_id
1 'polypeptide(L)'
;MANCAYLFLDEGGNFDFSPSGTRYFILTSVATRRPFPSHASLDDFKHDCLEYGLDTEYFHCADDNTRVRRKVFELIAGHLGSLRIDCLVVEKPKTGPALREDKRFYPEMLGHLLKWVIPRELKGCVDEVVVITDTIPIQKKRQAVEKAIKGALARMLPPGMRYRILHHASRSHYGLQIADYCNWAVFRKWQKGEVEFYDLIKPAVKSEFEIFRTGTTLYY
;
A
#
# COMPACT_ATOMS: atom_id res chain seq x y z
N MET A 1 7.96 -19.00 17.94
CA MET A 1 7.50 -17.65 17.63
C MET A 1 6.26 -17.78 16.75
N ALA A 2 5.27 -16.87 16.88
CA ALA A 2 4.09 -16.88 16.02
C ALA A 2 4.51 -16.58 14.56
N ASN A 3 3.92 -17.32 13.61
CA ASN A 3 4.13 -17.06 12.18
C ASN A 3 3.16 -15.93 11.76
N CYS A 4 3.68 -14.69 11.68
CA CYS A 4 2.89 -13.51 11.38
C CYS A 4 2.94 -13.17 9.88
N ALA A 5 1.78 -12.87 9.29
CA ALA A 5 1.71 -12.17 8.01
C ALA A 5 1.59 -10.65 8.27
N TYR A 6 2.47 -9.86 7.69
CA TYR A 6 2.50 -8.40 7.80
C TYR A 6 1.98 -7.79 6.52
N LEU A 7 0.98 -6.91 6.62
CA LEU A 7 0.39 -6.17 5.51
C LEU A 7 0.68 -4.69 5.72
N PHE A 8 1.53 -4.11 4.89
CA PHE A 8 1.82 -2.67 4.85
C PHE A 8 0.94 -2.03 3.79
N LEU A 9 0.18 -1.02 4.18
CA LEU A 9 -0.81 -0.38 3.32
C LEU A 9 -0.41 1.06 3.04
N ASP A 10 -0.55 1.44 1.77
CA ASP A 10 -0.34 2.81 1.31
C ASP A 10 -1.35 3.21 0.23
N GLU A 11 -1.55 4.53 0.03
CA GLU A 11 -2.46 5.08 -0.97
C GLU A 11 -1.80 6.10 -1.89
N GLY A 12 -2.23 6.12 -3.17
CA GLY A 12 -1.81 7.09 -4.18
C GLY A 12 -2.98 7.77 -4.87
N GLY A 13 -2.79 9.04 -5.21
CA GLY A 13 -3.85 9.91 -5.71
C GLY A 13 -4.42 10.80 -4.62
N ASN A 14 -5.39 11.64 -4.98
CA ASN A 14 -6.05 12.55 -4.05
C ASN A 14 -7.55 12.24 -3.91
N PHE A 15 -8.20 12.84 -2.90
CA PHE A 15 -9.64 12.72 -2.66
C PHE A 15 -10.47 13.78 -3.41
N ASP A 16 -9.88 14.49 -4.37
CA ASP A 16 -10.59 15.41 -5.23
C ASP A 16 -11.27 14.65 -6.39
N PHE A 17 -12.59 14.56 -6.37
CA PHE A 17 -13.40 13.89 -7.38
C PHE A 17 -13.84 14.85 -8.52
N SER A 18 -13.36 16.09 -8.53
CA SER A 18 -13.56 17.02 -9.63
C SER A 18 -12.65 16.69 -10.83
N PRO A 19 -12.87 17.27 -12.00
CA PRO A 19 -11.99 17.10 -13.16
C PRO A 19 -10.53 17.55 -12.93
N SER A 20 -10.26 18.38 -11.92
CA SER A 20 -8.91 18.83 -11.53
C SER A 20 -8.16 17.81 -10.66
N GLY A 21 -8.88 16.86 -10.06
CA GLY A 21 -8.29 15.80 -9.27
C GLY A 21 -7.56 14.75 -10.11
N THR A 22 -6.82 13.85 -9.44
CA THR A 22 -6.23 12.70 -10.13
C THR A 22 -7.34 11.79 -10.69
N ARG A 23 -7.15 11.24 -11.89
CA ARG A 23 -8.12 10.30 -12.48
C ARG A 23 -8.21 9.01 -11.68
N TYR A 24 -7.08 8.53 -11.18
CA TYR A 24 -7.02 7.28 -10.44
C TYR A 24 -6.73 7.52 -8.96
N PHE A 25 -7.26 6.62 -8.14
CA PHE A 25 -6.90 6.42 -6.75
C PHE A 25 -6.46 4.96 -6.59
N ILE A 26 -5.30 4.74 -5.98
CA ILE A 26 -4.69 3.42 -5.83
C ILE A 26 -4.57 3.11 -4.33
N LEU A 27 -4.97 1.92 -3.94
CA LEU A 27 -4.62 1.33 -2.65
C LEU A 27 -3.70 0.15 -2.87
N THR A 28 -2.56 0.15 -2.21
CA THR A 28 -1.56 -0.91 -2.31
C THR A 28 -1.38 -1.62 -0.96
N SER A 29 -1.32 -2.94 -1.01
CA SER A 29 -0.90 -3.79 0.09
C SER A 29 0.40 -4.47 -0.29
N VAL A 30 1.44 -4.29 0.53
CA VAL A 30 2.68 -5.06 0.46
C VAL A 30 2.67 -6.07 1.61
N ALA A 31 2.50 -7.34 1.28
CA ALA A 31 2.51 -8.43 2.23
C ALA A 31 3.89 -9.08 2.30
N THR A 32 4.35 -9.38 3.50
CA THR A 32 5.64 -10.04 3.76
C THR A 32 5.62 -10.81 5.08
N ARG A 33 6.67 -11.60 5.31
CA ARG A 33 6.92 -12.33 6.56
C ARG A 33 8.36 -12.13 7.02
N ARG A 34 8.61 -12.33 8.31
CA ARG A 34 9.99 -12.31 8.81
C ARG A 34 10.81 -13.49 8.27
N PRO A 35 12.13 -13.29 8.03
CA PRO A 35 12.87 -12.04 8.17
C PRO A 35 12.52 -11.01 7.10
N PHE A 36 12.85 -9.72 7.33
CA PHE A 36 12.63 -8.63 6.39
C PHE A 36 13.95 -8.21 5.69
N PRO A 37 14.43 -8.96 4.70
CA PRO A 37 15.73 -8.67 4.08
C PRO A 37 15.76 -7.29 3.38
N SER A 38 14.65 -6.85 2.82
CA SER A 38 14.53 -5.53 2.20
C SER A 38 14.69 -4.39 3.20
N HIS A 39 14.27 -4.58 4.47
CA HIS A 39 14.43 -3.54 5.50
C HIS A 39 15.90 -3.32 5.84
N ALA A 40 16.68 -4.39 5.98
CA ALA A 40 18.11 -4.30 6.26
C ALA A 40 18.84 -3.56 5.11
N SER A 41 18.55 -3.92 3.86
CA SER A 41 19.16 -3.27 2.70
C SER A 41 18.82 -1.76 2.60
N LEU A 42 17.61 -1.36 3.01
CA LEU A 42 17.22 0.04 3.04
C LEU A 42 17.91 0.79 4.20
N ASP A 43 18.08 0.12 5.34
CA ASP A 43 18.80 0.68 6.48
C ASP A 43 20.26 0.94 6.15
N ASP A 44 20.94 -0.03 5.53
CA ASP A 44 22.31 0.12 5.04
C ASP A 44 22.41 1.28 4.04
N PHE A 45 21.53 1.33 3.05
CA PHE A 45 21.53 2.40 2.05
C PHE A 45 21.22 3.79 2.64
N LYS A 46 20.43 3.87 3.69
CA LYS A 46 20.21 5.14 4.40
C LYS A 46 21.51 5.67 4.99
N HIS A 47 22.33 4.81 5.56
CA HIS A 47 23.65 5.17 6.08
C HIS A 47 24.60 5.55 4.94
N ASP A 48 24.59 4.83 3.81
CA ASP A 48 25.34 5.24 2.60
C ASP A 48 24.95 6.66 2.16
N CYS A 49 23.64 6.99 2.15
CA CYS A 49 23.19 8.35 1.81
C CYS A 49 23.81 9.41 2.74
N LEU A 50 23.79 9.16 4.05
CA LEU A 50 24.38 10.08 5.04
C LEU A 50 25.89 10.23 4.83
N GLU A 51 26.60 9.15 4.57
CA GLU A 51 28.05 9.16 4.31
C GLU A 51 28.40 9.93 3.02
N TYR A 52 27.51 9.94 2.03
CA TYR A 52 27.62 10.75 0.81
C TYR A 52 27.12 12.19 0.97
N GLY A 53 26.77 12.62 2.20
CA GLY A 53 26.32 13.98 2.48
C GLY A 53 24.87 14.27 2.06
N LEU A 54 24.05 13.23 1.90
CA LEU A 54 22.62 13.38 1.67
C LEU A 54 21.88 13.30 3.01
N ASP A 55 21.13 14.32 3.34
CA ASP A 55 20.38 14.45 4.60
C ASP A 55 19.06 13.66 4.52
N THR A 56 19.18 12.35 4.36
CA THR A 56 18.03 11.45 4.15
C THR A 56 17.54 10.92 5.49
N GLU A 57 16.45 11.49 6.02
CA GLU A 57 15.82 10.97 7.25
C GLU A 57 15.05 9.67 7.00
N TYR A 58 14.35 9.57 5.88
CA TYR A 58 13.56 8.42 5.44
C TYR A 58 13.36 8.48 3.92
N PHE A 59 12.96 7.37 3.34
CA PHE A 59 12.67 7.32 1.91
C PHE A 59 11.20 7.62 1.66
N HIS A 60 10.93 8.55 0.72
CA HIS A 60 9.60 8.90 0.25
C HIS A 60 9.65 9.09 -1.27
N CYS A 61 8.98 8.22 -2.01
CA CYS A 61 9.19 8.07 -3.45
C CYS A 61 8.93 9.35 -4.26
N ALA A 62 7.91 10.14 -3.87
CA ALA A 62 7.58 11.38 -4.57
C ALA A 62 8.64 12.47 -4.35
N ASP A 63 9.24 12.54 -3.16
CA ASP A 63 10.18 13.59 -2.74
C ASP A 63 11.63 13.23 -3.05
N ASP A 64 11.96 11.94 -3.07
CA ASP A 64 13.32 11.47 -3.33
C ASP A 64 13.81 11.89 -4.72
N ASN A 65 15.07 12.28 -4.81
CA ASN A 65 15.69 12.54 -6.10
C ASN A 65 15.79 11.25 -6.94
N THR A 66 15.92 11.39 -8.24
CA THR A 66 15.88 10.25 -9.18
C THR A 66 16.93 9.17 -8.87
N ARG A 67 18.12 9.56 -8.38
CA ARG A 67 19.21 8.62 -8.06
C ARG A 67 18.86 7.79 -6.82
N VAL A 68 18.40 8.40 -5.76
CA VAL A 68 17.94 7.72 -4.53
C VAL A 68 16.75 6.83 -4.86
N ARG A 69 15.76 7.37 -5.57
CA ARG A 69 14.57 6.63 -5.99
C ARG A 69 14.93 5.36 -6.76
N ARG A 70 15.79 5.46 -7.76
CA ARG A 70 16.25 4.31 -8.55
C ARG A 70 16.92 3.25 -7.67
N LYS A 71 17.82 3.68 -6.78
CA LYS A 71 18.52 2.77 -5.88
C LYS A 71 17.58 2.04 -4.93
N VAL A 72 16.60 2.74 -4.36
CA VAL A 72 15.59 2.12 -3.49
C VAL A 72 14.77 1.09 -4.28
N PHE A 73 14.35 1.37 -5.51
CA PHE A 73 13.66 0.38 -6.35
C PHE A 73 14.54 -0.83 -6.66
N GLU A 74 15.83 -0.64 -6.93
CA GLU A 74 16.78 -1.74 -7.14
C GLU A 74 16.92 -2.64 -5.90
N LEU A 75 16.97 -2.03 -4.71
CA LEU A 75 17.02 -2.76 -3.45
C LEU A 75 15.71 -3.54 -3.21
N ILE A 76 14.55 -2.95 -3.46
CA ILE A 76 13.26 -3.64 -3.40
C ILE A 76 13.25 -4.80 -4.41
N ALA A 77 13.69 -4.55 -5.65
CA ALA A 77 13.75 -5.55 -6.71
C ALA A 77 14.66 -6.75 -6.35
N GLY A 78 15.72 -6.54 -5.61
CA GLY A 78 16.58 -7.60 -5.09
C GLY A 78 15.90 -8.57 -4.11
N HIS A 79 14.72 -8.20 -3.57
CA HIS A 79 14.03 -8.98 -2.54
C HIS A 79 12.58 -9.34 -2.89
N LEU A 80 12.17 -9.27 -4.16
CA LEU A 80 10.79 -9.51 -4.61
C LEU A 80 10.25 -10.89 -4.20
N GLY A 81 11.10 -11.89 -4.06
CA GLY A 81 10.69 -13.23 -3.62
C GLY A 81 10.12 -13.28 -2.20
N SER A 82 10.42 -12.26 -1.36
CA SER A 82 9.88 -12.12 -0.01
C SER A 82 8.66 -11.19 0.08
N LEU A 83 8.25 -10.60 -1.03
CA LEU A 83 7.18 -9.61 -1.11
C LEU A 83 6.02 -10.13 -1.96
N ARG A 84 4.82 -9.76 -1.56
CA ARG A 84 3.62 -9.87 -2.38
C ARG A 84 2.95 -8.50 -2.44
N ILE A 85 2.69 -8.02 -3.64
CA ILE A 85 2.06 -6.73 -3.89
C ILE A 85 0.68 -6.98 -4.50
N ASP A 86 -0.35 -6.42 -3.88
CA ASP A 86 -1.72 -6.43 -4.38
C ASP A 86 -2.25 -5.00 -4.40
N CYS A 87 -2.83 -4.60 -5.53
CA CYS A 87 -3.31 -3.24 -5.75
C CYS A 87 -4.78 -3.22 -6.14
N LEU A 88 -5.54 -2.34 -5.51
CA LEU A 88 -6.88 -1.96 -5.92
C LEU A 88 -6.80 -0.62 -6.63
N VAL A 89 -7.32 -0.57 -7.85
CA VAL A 89 -7.35 0.63 -8.69
C VAL A 89 -8.78 1.15 -8.76
N VAL A 90 -8.96 2.44 -8.50
CA VAL A 90 -10.25 3.10 -8.62
C VAL A 90 -10.15 4.20 -9.67
N GLU A 91 -10.90 4.07 -10.76
CA GLU A 91 -11.12 5.17 -11.70
C GLU A 91 -12.17 6.11 -11.10
N LYS A 92 -11.71 7.20 -10.47
CA LYS A 92 -12.56 8.10 -9.67
C LYS A 92 -13.79 8.65 -10.40
N PRO A 93 -13.73 9.01 -11.70
CA PRO A 93 -14.93 9.43 -12.44
C PRO A 93 -16.07 8.42 -12.41
N LYS A 94 -15.78 7.12 -12.29
CA LYS A 94 -16.78 6.06 -12.19
C LYS A 94 -17.38 5.89 -10.79
N THR A 95 -16.87 6.62 -9.80
CA THR A 95 -17.41 6.57 -8.44
C THR A 95 -18.70 7.33 -8.32
N GLY A 96 -19.77 6.67 -7.94
CA GLY A 96 -21.09 7.30 -7.72
C GLY A 96 -21.05 8.32 -6.59
N PRO A 97 -21.89 9.41 -6.65
CA PRO A 97 -21.86 10.51 -5.69
C PRO A 97 -21.98 10.08 -4.22
N ALA A 98 -22.79 9.08 -3.93
CA ALA A 98 -23.01 8.58 -2.56
C ALA A 98 -21.77 7.99 -1.91
N LEU A 99 -20.74 7.64 -2.69
CA LEU A 99 -19.51 7.03 -2.21
C LEU A 99 -18.34 8.02 -2.11
N ARG A 100 -18.50 9.25 -2.64
CA ARG A 100 -17.40 10.23 -2.72
C ARG A 100 -17.02 10.91 -1.40
N GLU A 101 -17.79 10.68 -0.34
CA GLU A 101 -17.43 11.19 0.98
C GLU A 101 -16.17 10.46 1.52
N ASP A 102 -15.16 11.20 1.98
CA ASP A 102 -13.91 10.66 2.55
C ASP A 102 -14.15 9.55 3.59
N LYS A 103 -15.17 9.74 4.44
CA LYS A 103 -15.52 8.79 5.50
C LYS A 103 -16.09 7.47 4.98
N ARG A 104 -16.52 7.42 3.73
CA ARG A 104 -17.12 6.23 3.09
C ARG A 104 -16.19 5.64 2.06
N PHE A 105 -15.63 6.48 1.18
CA PHE A 105 -14.82 6.04 0.06
C PHE A 105 -13.61 5.22 0.50
N TYR A 106 -12.73 5.82 1.30
CA TYR A 106 -11.49 5.14 1.70
C TYR A 106 -11.74 3.84 2.49
N PRO A 107 -12.60 3.83 3.55
CA PRO A 107 -12.88 2.61 4.28
C PRO A 107 -13.48 1.49 3.42
N GLU A 108 -14.33 1.83 2.44
CA GLU A 108 -14.95 0.85 1.56
C GLU A 108 -13.94 0.27 0.57
N MET A 109 -13.12 1.11 -0.07
CA MET A 109 -12.05 0.66 -0.97
C MET A 109 -11.03 -0.20 -0.23
N LEU A 110 -10.64 0.21 0.96
CA LEU A 110 -9.76 -0.59 1.81
C LEU A 110 -10.39 -1.95 2.18
N GLY A 111 -11.68 -1.95 2.49
CA GLY A 111 -12.42 -3.19 2.73
C GLY A 111 -12.38 -4.14 1.53
N HIS A 112 -12.50 -3.62 0.30
CA HIS A 112 -12.39 -4.41 -0.93
C HIS A 112 -10.97 -4.96 -1.12
N LEU A 113 -9.93 -4.16 -0.93
CA LEU A 113 -8.54 -4.62 -1.02
C LEU A 113 -8.28 -5.75 -0.02
N LEU A 114 -8.63 -5.55 1.24
CA LEU A 114 -8.39 -6.56 2.29
C LEU A 114 -9.17 -7.86 2.05
N LYS A 115 -10.40 -7.77 1.53
CA LYS A 115 -11.16 -8.96 1.10
C LYS A 115 -10.43 -9.79 0.04
N TRP A 116 -9.65 -9.14 -0.79
CA TRP A 116 -8.85 -9.82 -1.80
C TRP A 116 -7.56 -10.39 -1.24
N VAL A 117 -6.85 -9.63 -0.43
CA VAL A 117 -5.50 -9.95 0.06
C VAL A 117 -5.53 -11.04 1.14
N ILE A 118 -6.36 -10.87 2.18
CA ILE A 118 -6.31 -11.68 3.38
C ILE A 118 -6.47 -13.19 3.10
N PRO A 119 -7.48 -13.67 2.32
CA PRO A 119 -7.62 -15.11 2.07
C PRO A 119 -6.43 -15.72 1.31
N ARG A 120 -5.66 -14.89 0.60
CA ARG A 120 -4.48 -15.31 -0.15
C ARG A 120 -3.25 -15.40 0.73
N GLU A 121 -3.12 -14.51 1.69
CA GLU A 121 -2.05 -14.52 2.69
C GLU A 121 -2.21 -15.63 3.72
N LEU A 122 -3.44 -16.05 3.99
CA LEU A 122 -3.73 -17.17 4.88
C LEU A 122 -3.43 -18.56 4.28
N LYS A 123 -3.06 -18.62 3.00
CA LYS A 123 -2.58 -19.87 2.39
C LYS A 123 -1.23 -20.25 3.00
N GLY A 124 -1.26 -21.10 3.99
CA GLY A 124 -0.10 -21.52 4.79
C GLY A 124 -0.35 -21.34 6.29
N CYS A 125 0.56 -21.83 7.11
CA CYS A 125 0.44 -21.71 8.58
C CYS A 125 0.70 -20.27 9.01
N VAL A 126 -0.36 -19.47 9.16
CA VAL A 126 -0.33 -18.12 9.72
C VAL A 126 -1.06 -18.12 11.04
N ASP A 127 -0.38 -17.67 12.11
CA ASP A 127 -0.96 -17.60 13.45
C ASP A 127 -1.58 -16.21 13.73
N GLU A 128 -1.10 -15.19 13.03
CA GLU A 128 -1.51 -13.80 13.26
C GLU A 128 -1.36 -12.95 11.99
N VAL A 129 -2.33 -12.06 11.76
CA VAL A 129 -2.28 -11.02 10.72
C VAL A 129 -2.02 -9.68 11.36
N VAL A 130 -0.98 -8.98 10.91
CA VAL A 130 -0.62 -7.63 11.39
C VAL A 130 -0.80 -6.65 10.24
N VAL A 131 -1.81 -5.79 10.32
CA VAL A 131 -2.06 -4.72 9.34
C VAL A 131 -1.44 -3.44 9.86
N ILE A 132 -0.58 -2.83 9.05
CA ILE A 132 0.14 -1.60 9.38
C ILE A 132 -0.18 -0.55 8.32
N THR A 133 -0.70 0.60 8.77
CA THR A 133 -0.99 1.77 7.93
C THR A 133 -0.18 2.96 8.41
N ASP A 134 -0.07 3.99 7.58
CA ASP A 134 0.48 5.27 8.05
C ASP A 134 -0.40 5.90 9.14
N THR A 135 0.19 6.84 9.86
CA THR A 135 -0.48 7.61 10.90
C THR A 135 -1.59 8.47 10.29
N ILE A 136 -2.82 8.26 10.73
CA ILE A 136 -3.97 9.06 10.31
C ILE A 136 -4.19 10.18 11.33
N PRO A 137 -3.90 11.44 11.00
CA PRO A 137 -3.92 12.55 11.96
C PRO A 137 -5.30 12.85 12.54
N ILE A 138 -6.37 12.59 11.78
CA ILE A 138 -7.75 12.91 12.17
C ILE A 138 -8.39 11.70 12.86
N GLN A 139 -8.66 11.81 14.15
CA GLN A 139 -9.19 10.72 14.97
C GLN A 139 -10.48 10.08 14.40
N LYS A 140 -11.43 10.86 13.86
CA LYS A 140 -12.65 10.32 13.24
C LYS A 140 -12.36 9.52 11.98
N LYS A 141 -11.39 9.93 11.18
CA LYS A 141 -10.95 9.21 9.97
C LYS A 141 -10.25 7.91 10.37
N ARG A 142 -9.38 7.97 11.38
CA ARG A 142 -8.72 6.80 11.96
C ARG A 142 -9.73 5.74 12.44
N GLN A 143 -10.75 6.14 13.21
CA GLN A 143 -11.79 5.22 13.70
C GLN A 143 -12.57 4.55 12.56
N ALA A 144 -12.88 5.30 11.48
CA ALA A 144 -13.56 4.74 10.32
C ALA A 144 -12.69 3.69 9.59
N VAL A 145 -11.40 3.98 9.43
CA VAL A 145 -10.42 3.05 8.84
C VAL A 145 -10.24 1.80 9.70
N GLU A 146 -10.05 1.96 11.02
CA GLU A 146 -9.96 0.82 11.94
C GLU A 146 -11.23 -0.05 11.89
N LYS A 147 -12.42 0.57 11.87
CA LYS A 147 -13.69 -0.17 11.75
C LYS A 147 -13.76 -0.97 10.45
N ALA A 148 -13.30 -0.39 9.32
CA ALA A 148 -13.26 -1.08 8.05
C ALA A 148 -12.31 -2.28 8.07
N ILE A 149 -11.10 -2.10 8.60
CA ILE A 149 -10.10 -3.16 8.73
C ILE A 149 -10.65 -4.27 9.65
N LYS A 150 -11.14 -3.93 10.85
CA LYS A 150 -11.73 -4.88 11.79
C LYS A 150 -12.89 -5.66 11.15
N GLY A 151 -13.78 -4.96 10.43
CA GLY A 151 -14.91 -5.59 9.74
C GLY A 151 -14.50 -6.52 8.60
N ALA A 152 -13.41 -6.20 7.88
CA ALA A 152 -12.84 -7.08 6.87
C ALA A 152 -12.20 -8.33 7.53
N LEU A 153 -11.36 -8.14 8.53
CA LEU A 153 -10.69 -9.22 9.26
C LEU A 153 -11.71 -10.17 9.92
N ALA A 154 -12.70 -9.64 10.62
CA ALA A 154 -13.72 -10.45 11.29
C ALA A 154 -14.51 -11.37 10.35
N ARG A 155 -14.67 -10.97 9.08
CA ARG A 155 -15.39 -11.78 8.08
C ARG A 155 -14.52 -12.83 7.39
N MET A 156 -13.19 -12.68 7.44
CA MET A 156 -12.29 -13.48 6.61
C MET A 156 -11.33 -14.35 7.39
N LEU A 157 -11.03 -13.97 8.62
CA LEU A 157 -10.15 -14.75 9.45
C LEU A 157 -10.88 -15.97 10.00
N PRO A 158 -10.25 -17.14 10.03
CA PRO A 158 -10.78 -18.30 10.76
C PRO A 158 -11.05 -17.95 12.23
N PRO A 159 -12.06 -18.59 12.85
CA PRO A 159 -12.31 -18.42 14.28
C PRO A 159 -11.05 -18.65 15.11
N GLY A 160 -10.77 -17.72 16.03
CA GLY A 160 -9.60 -17.79 16.93
C GLY A 160 -8.28 -17.28 16.33
N MET A 161 -8.22 -16.93 15.05
CA MET A 161 -7.02 -16.31 14.48
C MET A 161 -6.82 -14.90 15.02
N ARG A 162 -5.60 -14.62 15.47
CA ARG A 162 -5.25 -13.30 16.04
C ARG A 162 -5.00 -12.28 14.93
N TYR A 163 -5.27 -11.02 15.23
CA TYR A 163 -4.87 -9.90 14.37
C TYR A 163 -4.52 -8.66 15.18
N ARG A 164 -3.70 -7.80 14.61
CA ARG A 164 -3.38 -6.47 15.12
C ARG A 164 -3.51 -5.44 14.01
N ILE A 165 -3.93 -4.22 14.39
CA ILE A 165 -3.96 -3.05 13.52
C ILE A 165 -3.08 -1.99 14.18
N LEU A 166 -2.05 -1.56 13.48
CA LEU A 166 -1.07 -0.61 13.95
C LEU A 166 -1.05 0.60 13.00
N HIS A 167 -0.87 1.78 13.58
CA HIS A 167 -0.67 3.01 12.83
C HIS A 167 0.69 3.57 13.21
N HIS A 168 1.63 3.53 12.29
CA HIS A 168 3.00 4.02 12.47
C HIS A 168 3.26 5.18 11.53
N ALA A 169 4.12 6.12 11.93
CA ALA A 169 4.63 7.11 11.00
C ALA A 169 5.47 6.42 9.92
N SER A 170 5.17 6.66 8.64
CA SER A 170 5.87 6.05 7.50
C SER A 170 7.39 6.29 7.56
N ARG A 171 7.81 7.50 8.02
CA ARG A 171 9.22 7.84 8.23
C ARG A 171 9.98 6.91 9.18
N SER A 172 9.30 6.22 10.08
CA SER A 172 9.92 5.32 11.07
C SER A 172 9.79 3.84 10.73
N HIS A 173 9.25 3.49 9.55
CA HIS A 173 8.94 2.10 9.23
C HIS A 173 9.21 1.73 7.78
N TYR A 174 10.31 1.01 7.50
CA TYR A 174 10.71 0.61 6.14
C TYR A 174 9.62 -0.14 5.37
N GLY A 175 8.80 -0.96 6.02
CA GLY A 175 7.69 -1.64 5.34
C GLY A 175 6.67 -0.67 4.74
N LEU A 176 6.38 0.46 5.41
CA LEU A 176 5.53 1.52 4.87
C LEU A 176 6.23 2.30 3.75
N GLN A 177 7.54 2.56 3.88
CA GLN A 177 8.32 3.19 2.80
C GLN A 177 8.35 2.31 1.54
N ILE A 178 8.48 0.99 1.70
CA ILE A 178 8.36 0.04 0.57
C ILE A 178 6.95 0.09 -0.03
N ALA A 179 5.91 0.17 0.79
CA ALA A 179 4.53 0.29 0.31
C ALA A 179 4.30 1.58 -0.47
N ASP A 180 4.84 2.73 0.00
CA ASP A 180 4.84 4.02 -0.70
C ASP A 180 5.50 3.91 -2.08
N TYR A 181 6.70 3.34 -2.16
CA TYR A 181 7.40 3.13 -3.43
C TYR A 181 6.61 2.24 -4.40
N CYS A 182 6.07 1.13 -3.91
CA CYS A 182 5.26 0.24 -4.73
C CYS A 182 3.98 0.91 -5.21
N ASN A 183 3.30 1.64 -4.32
CA ASN A 183 2.10 2.39 -4.66
C ASN A 183 2.39 3.47 -5.70
N TRP A 184 3.45 4.26 -5.49
CA TRP A 184 3.87 5.31 -6.42
C TRP A 184 4.11 4.75 -7.83
N ALA A 185 4.80 3.61 -7.97
CA ALA A 185 5.06 3.00 -9.28
C ALA A 185 3.76 2.57 -9.98
N VAL A 186 2.82 1.95 -9.25
CA VAL A 186 1.50 1.56 -9.77
C VAL A 186 0.69 2.81 -10.13
N PHE A 187 0.69 3.83 -9.29
CA PHE A 187 0.00 5.09 -9.55
C PHE A 187 0.52 5.77 -10.81
N ARG A 188 1.85 5.86 -10.99
CA ARG A 188 2.47 6.46 -12.19
C ARG A 188 2.07 5.70 -13.46
N LYS A 189 2.05 4.37 -13.41
CA LYS A 189 1.59 3.54 -14.53
C LYS A 189 0.15 3.89 -14.93
N TRP A 190 -0.79 3.91 -13.97
CA TRP A 190 -2.20 4.17 -14.27
C TRP A 190 -2.48 5.62 -14.61
N GLN A 191 -1.89 6.56 -13.91
CA GLN A 191 -2.16 7.99 -14.08
C GLN A 191 -1.46 8.58 -15.30
N LYS A 192 -0.26 8.07 -15.65
CA LYS A 192 0.62 8.69 -16.68
C LYS A 192 1.14 7.71 -17.74
N GLY A 193 0.88 6.42 -17.61
CA GLY A 193 1.44 5.41 -18.52
C GLY A 193 2.94 5.13 -18.32
N GLU A 194 3.53 5.61 -17.22
CA GLU A 194 4.94 5.43 -16.92
C GLU A 194 5.18 4.08 -16.26
N VAL A 195 5.93 3.20 -16.89
CA VAL A 195 6.11 1.80 -16.46
C VAL A 195 7.53 1.48 -15.97
N GLU A 196 8.48 2.41 -16.09
CA GLU A 196 9.90 2.16 -15.77
C GLU A 196 10.09 1.52 -14.39
N PHE A 197 9.57 2.15 -13.35
CA PHE A 197 9.68 1.64 -11.98
C PHE A 197 8.68 0.53 -11.66
N TYR A 198 7.53 0.53 -12.32
CA TYR A 198 6.57 -0.56 -12.20
C TYR A 198 7.17 -1.89 -12.68
N ASP A 199 7.90 -1.90 -13.78
CA ASP A 199 8.51 -3.12 -14.32
C ASP A 199 9.53 -3.74 -13.36
N LEU A 200 10.20 -2.94 -12.53
CA LEU A 200 11.11 -3.43 -11.48
C LEU A 200 10.37 -4.24 -10.39
N ILE A 201 9.16 -3.87 -10.04
CA ILE A 201 8.37 -4.54 -8.98
C ILE A 201 7.34 -5.53 -9.51
N LYS A 202 7.06 -5.51 -10.80
CA LYS A 202 6.03 -6.31 -11.48
C LYS A 202 6.05 -7.81 -11.11
N PRO A 203 7.19 -8.50 -10.97
CA PRO A 203 7.19 -9.91 -10.59
C PRO A 203 6.57 -10.19 -9.22
N ALA A 204 6.57 -9.23 -8.30
CA ALA A 204 5.92 -9.33 -7.00
C ALA A 204 4.44 -8.88 -7.02
N VAL A 205 3.98 -8.19 -8.06
CA VAL A 205 2.57 -7.78 -8.21
C VAL A 205 1.74 -9.01 -8.55
N LYS A 206 0.96 -9.48 -7.58
CA LYS A 206 0.12 -10.69 -7.71
C LYS A 206 -1.31 -10.36 -8.12
N SER A 207 -1.78 -9.15 -7.82
CA SER A 207 -3.03 -8.64 -8.33
C SER A 207 -3.00 -7.13 -8.50
N GLU A 208 -3.66 -6.68 -9.55
CA GLU A 208 -3.89 -5.28 -9.86
C GLU A 208 -5.27 -5.21 -10.51
N PHE A 209 -6.28 -4.82 -9.76
CA PHE A 209 -7.66 -4.86 -10.22
C PHE A 209 -8.35 -3.51 -10.12
N GLU A 210 -8.97 -3.11 -11.22
CA GLU A 210 -9.83 -1.93 -11.27
C GLU A 210 -11.24 -2.32 -10.82
N ILE A 211 -11.69 -1.74 -9.70
CA ILE A 211 -12.94 -2.13 -9.05
C ILE A 211 -14.18 -1.78 -9.89
N PHE A 212 -14.12 -0.70 -10.70
CA PHE A 212 -15.23 -0.27 -11.57
C PHE A 212 -14.99 -0.60 -13.04
N ARG A 213 -14.21 -1.63 -13.35
CA ARG A 213 -13.82 -2.01 -14.71
C ARG A 213 -14.99 -2.12 -15.67
N THR A 214 -16.11 -2.67 -15.23
CA THR A 214 -17.32 -2.86 -16.06
C THR A 214 -18.25 -1.64 -16.08
N GLY A 215 -18.01 -0.64 -15.22
CA GLY A 215 -18.81 0.57 -15.19
C GLY A 215 -18.51 1.47 -16.38
N THR A 216 -19.57 1.96 -17.05
CA THR A 216 -19.48 2.88 -18.19
C THR A 216 -19.94 4.30 -17.84
N THR A 217 -20.63 4.49 -16.72
CA THR A 217 -21.15 5.79 -16.30
C THR A 217 -20.05 6.61 -15.64
N LEU A 218 -19.86 7.83 -16.12
CA LEU A 218 -18.96 8.82 -15.53
C LEU A 218 -19.81 9.88 -14.79
N TYR A 219 -19.41 10.22 -13.58
CA TYR A 219 -20.08 11.14 -12.67
C TYR A 219 -19.17 12.37 -12.43
N TYR A 220 -18.99 13.21 -13.39
CA TYR A 220 -18.34 14.50 -13.18
C TYR A 220 -19.36 15.59 -12.87
#